data_a4874abff79e14d00a1a3aa8a6799312
#
_entry.id   a4874abff79e14d00a1a3aa8a6799312
#
_cell.length_a   1.000
_cell.length_b   1.000
_cell.length_c   1.000
_cell.angle_alpha   90.00
_cell.angle_beta   90.00
_cell.angle_gamma   90.00
#
_symmetry.space_group_name_H-M   'P 1'
#
loop_
_entity.id
_entity.type
_entity.pdbx_description
1 polymer ?
#
loop_
_entity_poly.entity_id
_entity_poly.type
_entity_poly.pdbx_seq_one_letter_code
_entity_poly.pdbx_strand_id
1 'polypeptide(L)'
;MIQVESRLTVADNSGAREVLCIRVLGGTRRRYATVGDVIVVTVKNVIPSSEIKKGTVSKALIVRTKKEIRRADGSHIRFDDNACVLLSNTGEMRGSRIFGPVARELRAANMKVVSLATEVL
;
A
#
# COMPACT_ATOMS: atom_id res chain seq x y z
N MET A 1 -10.21 -5.93 -0.65
CA MET A 1 -9.97 -5.76 0.79
C MET A 1 -8.76 -6.56 1.21
N ILE A 2 -8.03 -6.04 2.16
CA ILE A 2 -6.79 -6.63 2.65
C ILE A 2 -6.99 -7.09 4.09
N GLN A 3 -6.54 -8.28 4.40
CA GLN A 3 -6.60 -8.83 5.75
C GLN A 3 -5.25 -9.43 6.14
N VAL A 4 -5.13 -9.86 7.37
CA VAL A 4 -3.92 -10.56 7.83
C VAL A 4 -3.64 -11.76 6.92
N GLU A 5 -2.37 -11.93 6.55
CA GLU A 5 -1.87 -12.93 5.60
C GLU A 5 -2.16 -12.65 4.13
N SER A 6 -2.76 -11.52 3.79
CA SER A 6 -2.84 -11.09 2.39
C SER A 6 -1.47 -10.70 1.88
N ARG A 7 -1.17 -11.07 0.63
CA ARG A 7 0.07 -10.66 -0.05
C ARG A 7 -0.21 -9.47 -0.95
N LEU A 8 0.72 -8.50 -0.95
CA LEU A 8 0.61 -7.29 -1.74
C LEU A 8 1.88 -7.08 -2.55
N THR A 9 1.71 -6.51 -3.73
CA THR A 9 2.82 -6.02 -4.53
C THR A 9 3.26 -4.66 -4.00
N VAL A 10 4.56 -4.41 -3.97
CA VAL A 10 5.08 -3.10 -3.59
C VAL A 10 5.18 -2.24 -4.85
N ALA A 11 4.53 -1.08 -4.81
CA ALA A 11 4.41 -0.19 -5.96
C ALA A 11 5.46 0.92 -5.98
N ASP A 12 6.40 0.92 -5.06
CA ASP A 12 7.45 1.93 -4.99
C ASP A 12 8.83 1.37 -5.36
N ASN A 13 9.82 2.25 -5.39
CA ASN A 13 11.21 1.90 -5.72
C ASN A 13 12.08 1.67 -4.48
N SER A 14 11.49 1.29 -3.35
CA SER A 14 12.23 1.03 -2.11
C SER A 14 13.10 -0.23 -2.18
N GLY A 15 12.83 -1.11 -3.13
CA GLY A 15 13.57 -2.36 -3.31
C GLY A 15 12.80 -3.62 -2.90
N ALA A 16 11.76 -3.49 -2.11
CA ALA A 16 10.86 -4.60 -1.82
C ALA A 16 9.94 -4.86 -3.01
N ARG A 17 9.63 -6.13 -3.29
CA ARG A 17 8.74 -6.53 -4.39
C ARG A 17 7.40 -7.04 -3.88
N GLU A 18 7.42 -7.84 -2.84
CA GLU A 18 6.22 -8.47 -2.29
C GLU A 18 6.27 -8.44 -0.78
N VAL A 19 5.14 -8.16 -0.17
CA VAL A 19 4.98 -8.12 1.29
C VAL A 19 3.77 -8.91 1.72
N LEU A 20 3.78 -9.35 2.98
CA LEU A 20 2.67 -10.04 3.62
C LEU A 20 2.10 -9.17 4.72
N CYS A 21 0.78 -8.95 4.70
CA CYS A 21 0.11 -8.22 5.76
C CYS A 21 0.09 -9.05 7.05
N ILE A 22 0.64 -8.51 8.12
CA ILE A 22 0.65 -9.18 9.42
C ILE A 22 -0.31 -8.54 10.41
N ARG A 23 -0.71 -7.30 10.20
CA ARG A 23 -1.66 -6.61 11.07
C ARG A 23 -2.37 -5.47 10.34
N VAL A 24 -3.66 -5.34 10.61
CA VAL A 24 -4.45 -4.19 10.16
C VAL A 24 -4.56 -3.20 11.31
N LEU A 25 -4.10 -1.97 11.09
CA LEU A 25 -4.16 -0.90 12.08
C LEU A 25 -5.51 -0.16 12.00
N GLY A 26 -5.88 0.53 13.05
CA GLY A 26 -7.04 1.40 13.03
C GLY A 26 -8.15 1.04 14.00
N GLY A 27 -7.85 0.30 15.05
CA GLY A 27 -8.78 0.07 16.15
C GLY A 27 -9.00 -1.40 16.49
N THR A 28 -9.69 -1.61 17.59
CA THR A 28 -10.02 -2.94 18.11
C THR A 28 -10.95 -3.66 17.15
N ARG A 29 -10.68 -4.94 16.88
CA ARG A 29 -11.46 -5.83 16.00
C ARG A 29 -11.51 -5.43 14.53
N ARG A 30 -10.65 -4.54 14.09
CA ARG A 30 -10.57 -4.22 12.68
C ARG A 30 -9.97 -5.41 11.92
N ARG A 31 -10.74 -5.94 10.97
CA ARG A 31 -10.35 -7.14 10.20
C ARG A 31 -9.82 -6.83 8.82
N TYR A 32 -10.32 -5.78 8.18
CA TYR A 32 -10.04 -5.49 6.78
C TYR A 32 -9.53 -4.08 6.59
N ALA A 33 -8.65 -3.93 5.62
CA ALA A 33 -8.12 -2.64 5.18
C ALA A 33 -8.44 -2.43 3.70
N THR A 34 -8.57 -1.18 3.31
CA THR A 34 -8.78 -0.79 1.92
C THR A 34 -7.82 0.34 1.56
N VAL A 35 -7.99 0.92 0.37
CA VAL A 35 -7.14 2.02 -0.09
C VAL A 35 -7.14 3.16 0.92
N GLY A 36 -5.95 3.68 1.21
CA GLY A 36 -5.76 4.76 2.18
C GLY A 36 -5.53 4.29 3.61
N ASP A 37 -5.67 3.00 3.88
CA ASP A 37 -5.40 2.44 5.20
C ASP A 37 -3.92 2.07 5.35
N VAL A 38 -3.42 2.20 6.56
CA VAL A 38 -2.06 1.80 6.91
C VAL A 38 -2.11 0.42 7.56
N ILE A 39 -1.24 -0.46 7.10
CA ILE A 39 -1.09 -1.82 7.64
C ILE A 39 0.35 -2.07 8.03
N VAL A 40 0.58 -3.10 8.82
CA VAL A 40 1.92 -3.59 9.13
C VAL A 40 2.20 -4.81 8.24
N VAL A 41 3.33 -4.78 7.57
CA VAL A 41 3.72 -5.83 6.63
C VAL A 41 5.11 -6.36 6.93
N THR A 42 5.38 -7.58 6.47
CA THR A 42 6.73 -8.14 6.44
C THR A 42 7.15 -8.37 5.01
N VAL A 43 8.39 -8.05 4.69
CA VAL A 43 8.94 -8.15 3.33
C VAL A 43 9.24 -9.62 3.02
N LYS A 44 8.67 -10.13 1.93
CA LYS A 44 8.83 -11.52 1.50
C LYS A 44 9.73 -11.68 0.29
N ASN A 45 9.82 -10.67 -0.56
CA ASN A 45 10.66 -10.71 -1.75
C ASN A 45 11.27 -9.33 -1.99
N VAL A 46 12.56 -9.31 -2.33
CA VAL A 46 13.32 -8.07 -2.55
C VAL A 46 14.16 -8.18 -3.80
N ILE A 47 14.57 -7.01 -4.33
CA ILE A 47 15.59 -6.92 -5.38
C ILE A 47 16.96 -7.23 -4.72
N PRO A 48 17.82 -8.06 -5.32
CA PRO A 48 19.09 -8.47 -4.68
C PRO A 48 20.01 -7.34 -4.25
N SER A 49 19.98 -6.20 -4.94
CA SER A 49 20.82 -5.03 -4.60
C SER A 49 20.15 -4.05 -3.64
N SER A 50 19.00 -4.42 -3.09
CA SER A 50 18.21 -3.56 -2.23
C SER A 50 18.82 -3.38 -0.83
N GLU A 51 18.61 -2.21 -0.25
CA GLU A 51 18.94 -1.95 1.16
C GLU A 51 17.96 -2.63 2.11
N ILE A 52 16.75 -2.91 1.64
CA ILE A 52 15.72 -3.60 2.43
C ILE A 52 15.96 -5.10 2.38
N LYS A 53 15.95 -5.74 3.53
CA LYS A 53 16.17 -7.18 3.65
C LYS A 53 14.84 -7.93 3.80
N LYS A 54 14.81 -9.18 3.36
CA LYS A 54 13.71 -10.09 3.63
C LYS A 54 13.44 -10.20 5.13
N GLY A 55 12.17 -10.27 5.50
CA GLY A 55 11.76 -10.35 6.89
C GLY A 55 11.67 -9.01 7.62
N THR A 56 12.02 -7.92 6.98
CA THR A 56 11.87 -6.59 7.55
C THR A 56 10.39 -6.29 7.80
N VAL A 57 10.07 -5.81 9.00
CA VAL A 57 8.72 -5.40 9.37
C VAL A 57 8.61 -3.89 9.18
N SER A 58 7.57 -3.45 8.49
CA SER A 58 7.38 -2.04 8.14
C SER A 58 5.90 -1.71 8.08
N LYS A 59 5.57 -0.43 8.19
CA LYS A 59 4.24 0.07 7.88
C LYS A 59 4.12 0.24 6.36
N ALA A 60 2.92 0.07 5.86
CA ALA A 60 2.62 0.26 4.43
C ALA A 60 1.27 0.93 4.25
N LEU A 61 1.17 1.76 3.23
CA LEU A 61 -0.07 2.42 2.83
C LEU A 61 -0.62 1.69 1.60
N ILE A 62 -1.87 1.25 1.66
CA ILE A 62 -2.51 0.55 0.55
C ILE A 62 -2.89 1.58 -0.52
N VAL A 63 -2.42 1.38 -1.74
CA VAL A 63 -2.68 2.30 -2.86
C VAL A 63 -3.63 1.73 -3.91
N ARG A 64 -3.72 0.41 -4.02
CA ARG A 64 -4.62 -0.29 -4.96
C ARG A 64 -5.18 -1.54 -4.32
N THR A 65 -6.42 -1.89 -4.67
CA THR A 65 -7.03 -3.16 -4.27
C THR A 65 -7.78 -3.78 -5.44
N LYS A 66 -7.83 -5.11 -5.49
CA LYS A 66 -8.66 -5.86 -6.46
C LYS A 66 -10.14 -5.71 -6.12
N LYS A 67 -10.46 -5.62 -4.83
CA LYS A 67 -11.83 -5.39 -4.40
C LYS A 67 -12.22 -3.96 -4.73
N GLU A 68 -13.37 -3.78 -5.34
CA GLU A 68 -13.89 -2.48 -5.71
C GLU A 68 -14.10 -1.57 -4.51
N ILE A 69 -13.85 -0.29 -4.72
CA ILE A 69 -14.10 0.78 -3.75
C ILE A 69 -15.31 1.57 -4.24
N ARG A 70 -16.30 1.74 -3.38
CA ARG A 70 -17.46 2.57 -3.69
C ARG A 70 -17.13 4.04 -3.43
N ARG A 71 -17.34 4.85 -4.45
CA ARG A 71 -17.14 6.30 -4.36
C ARG A 71 -18.43 7.04 -4.00
N ALA A 72 -18.28 8.27 -3.50
CA ALA A 72 -19.40 9.10 -3.06
C ALA A 72 -20.41 9.40 -4.18
N ASP A 73 -19.97 9.45 -5.43
CA ASP A 73 -20.81 9.68 -6.61
C ASP A 73 -21.54 8.42 -7.10
N GLY A 74 -21.40 7.30 -6.41
CA GLY A 74 -22.02 6.02 -6.76
C GLY A 74 -21.20 5.16 -7.72
N SER A 75 -20.09 5.66 -8.25
CA SER A 75 -19.21 4.87 -9.09
C SER A 75 -18.34 3.93 -8.23
N HIS A 76 -17.72 2.95 -8.89
CA HIS A 76 -16.78 2.02 -8.27
C HIS A 76 -15.46 2.04 -9.02
N ILE A 77 -14.38 1.81 -8.30
CA ILE A 77 -13.07 1.62 -8.90
C ILE A 77 -12.45 0.35 -8.34
N ARG A 78 -11.80 -0.43 -9.21
CA ARG A 78 -11.01 -1.60 -8.83
C ARG A 78 -9.77 -1.65 -9.70
N PHE A 79 -8.75 -2.32 -9.17
CA PHE A 79 -7.48 -2.49 -9.86
C PHE A 79 -7.21 -3.97 -10.11
N ASP A 80 -6.19 -4.27 -10.91
CA ASP A 80 -5.82 -5.63 -11.26
C ASP A 80 -5.05 -6.34 -10.14
N ASP A 81 -4.50 -5.60 -9.21
CA ASP A 81 -3.69 -6.13 -8.12
C ASP A 81 -3.96 -5.41 -6.79
N ASN A 82 -3.47 -6.02 -5.72
CA ASN A 82 -3.38 -5.36 -4.42
C ASN A 82 -1.96 -4.82 -4.29
N ALA A 83 -1.83 -3.52 -4.08
CA ALA A 83 -0.52 -2.89 -4.01
C ALA A 83 -0.44 -1.89 -2.86
N CYS A 84 0.77 -1.73 -2.35
CA CYS A 84 1.06 -0.80 -1.27
C CYS A 84 2.39 -0.10 -1.51
N VAL A 85 2.63 0.96 -0.75
CA VAL A 85 3.94 1.61 -0.67
C VAL A 85 4.44 1.52 0.76
N LEU A 86 5.74 1.32 0.92
CA LEU A 86 6.33 1.21 2.25
C LEU A 86 6.48 2.58 2.89
N LEU A 87 6.19 2.65 4.18
CA LEU A 87 6.31 3.86 4.99
C LEU A 87 7.40 3.68 6.05
N SER A 88 8.03 4.79 6.42
CA SER A 88 8.93 4.83 7.57
C SER A 88 8.12 4.88 8.87
N ASN A 89 8.80 4.78 10.01
CA ASN A 89 8.16 4.89 11.32
C ASN A 89 7.48 6.25 11.53
N THR A 90 7.91 7.27 10.81
CA THR A 90 7.32 8.62 10.89
C THR A 90 6.11 8.79 9.96
N GLY A 91 5.78 7.77 9.18
CA GLY A 91 4.66 7.82 8.25
C GLY A 91 4.99 8.36 6.86
N GLU A 92 6.25 8.63 6.57
CA GLU A 92 6.68 9.08 5.25
C GLU A 92 7.03 7.91 4.34
N MET A 93 6.90 8.12 3.02
CA MET A 93 7.31 7.11 2.05
C MET A 93 8.81 6.84 2.13
N ARG A 94 9.18 5.56 2.07
CA ARG A 94 10.58 5.17 1.94
C ARG A 94 11.09 5.35 0.52
N GLY A 95 10.26 5.08 -0.47
CA GLY A 95 10.60 5.26 -1.87
C GLY A 95 10.40 6.70 -2.35
N SER A 96 10.96 7.00 -3.50
CA SER A 96 10.83 8.30 -4.16
C SER A 96 9.95 8.25 -5.42
N ARG A 97 9.54 7.07 -5.86
CA ARG A 97 8.72 6.87 -7.06
C ARG A 97 7.62 5.86 -6.78
N ILE A 98 6.51 6.00 -7.48
CA ILE A 98 5.40 5.05 -7.43
C ILE A 98 5.14 4.55 -8.84
N PHE A 99 5.00 3.23 -8.98
CA PHE A 99 4.72 2.57 -10.25
C PHE A 99 3.24 2.23 -10.38
N GLY A 100 2.67 2.56 -11.53
CA GLY A 100 1.28 2.27 -11.83
C GLY A 100 0.30 3.27 -11.22
N PRO A 101 -1.01 3.06 -11.45
CA PRO A 101 -2.03 3.98 -10.97
C PRO A 101 -2.28 3.86 -9.46
N VAL A 102 -2.76 4.94 -8.87
CA VAL A 102 -3.24 4.96 -7.50
C VAL A 102 -4.65 5.56 -7.47
N ALA A 103 -5.41 5.23 -6.44
CA ALA A 103 -6.75 5.80 -6.26
C ALA A 103 -6.67 7.23 -5.74
N ARG A 104 -7.52 8.11 -6.25
CA ARG A 104 -7.55 9.51 -5.81
C ARG A 104 -7.96 9.72 -4.36
N GLU A 105 -8.59 8.74 -3.74
CA GLU A 105 -8.95 8.75 -2.32
C GLU A 105 -7.73 8.88 -1.41
N LEU A 106 -6.54 8.59 -1.91
CA LEU A 106 -5.28 8.75 -1.17
C LEU A 106 -4.95 10.21 -0.86
N ARG A 107 -5.58 11.18 -1.51
CA ARG A 107 -5.37 12.60 -1.21
C ARG A 107 -5.68 12.94 0.24
N ALA A 108 -6.70 12.29 0.80
CA ALA A 108 -7.06 12.49 2.20
C ALA A 108 -6.08 11.80 3.16
N ALA A 109 -5.47 10.70 2.73
CA ALA A 109 -4.56 9.93 3.57
C ALA A 109 -3.11 10.42 3.47
N ASN A 110 -2.63 10.72 2.25
CA ASN A 110 -1.25 11.14 2.04
C ASN A 110 -1.08 11.81 0.68
N MET A 111 -1.01 13.14 0.68
CA MET A 111 -0.84 13.93 -0.54
C MET A 111 0.47 13.67 -1.27
N LYS A 112 1.54 13.36 -0.55
CA LYS A 112 2.83 13.09 -1.15
C LYS A 112 2.80 11.86 -2.04
N VAL A 113 2.07 10.82 -1.63
CA VAL A 113 1.88 9.61 -2.42
C VAL A 113 1.18 9.95 -3.75
N VAL A 114 0.14 10.77 -3.69
CA VAL A 114 -0.59 11.19 -4.89
C VAL A 114 0.30 12.01 -5.83
N SER A 115 1.13 12.90 -5.27
CA SER A 115 2.00 13.75 -6.09
C SER A 115 3.11 12.97 -6.79
N LEU A 116 3.52 11.82 -6.26
CA LEU A 116 4.56 10.98 -6.84
C LEU A 116 4.01 9.91 -7.80
N ALA A 117 2.71 9.71 -7.81
CA ALA A 117 2.08 8.70 -8.67
C ALA A 117 2.11 9.13 -10.15
N THR A 118 2.31 8.15 -11.03
CA THR A 118 2.30 8.38 -12.47
C THR A 118 0.89 8.62 -13.00
N GLU A 119 -0.10 8.04 -12.35
CA GLU A 119 -1.51 8.16 -12.74
C GLU A 119 -2.40 8.10 -11.50
N VAL A 120 -3.39 8.96 -11.44
CA VAL A 120 -4.35 9.01 -10.32
C VAL A 120 -5.74 8.77 -10.88
N LEU A 121 -6.36 7.69 -10.48
CA LEU A 121 -7.70 7.28 -10.89
C LEU A 121 -8.68 7.38 -9.70
#